data_c5774fa42d86252878c8bfcf0743fc30
#
_entry.id   c5774fa42d86252878c8bfcf0743fc30
#
_cell.length_a   1.000
_cell.length_b   1.000
_cell.length_c   1.000
_cell.angle_alpha   90.00
_cell.angle_beta   90.00
_cell.angle_gamma   90.00
#
_symmetry.space_group_name_H-M   'P 1'
#
loop_
_entity.id
_entity.type
_entity.pdbx_description
1 polymer ?
#
loop_
_entity_poly.entity_id
_entity_poly.type
_entity_poly.pdbx_seq_one_letter_code
_entity_poly.pdbx_strand_id
1 'polypeptide(L)'
;YEAEEIAAEHNGLGKIAAARSDLLHADLAILMEPTDGVVEGGCQGTMRFTLDVAGQAAHSARSWKGRNAIHRLLPILQILSDWQQHDPHVLVEGLRFREGLNATMLQAGVAGNVIAPSAKIQINYRFAPDKTAAQARTAMEELFADWPMTVLDLSSPARPGLDQPLATSFVAAVGSQPGPKYGWTDVARFSELGIPALNFGPGDPMYAHKDDECCRLASLDETLAALVTWLDQDDVIKLAGEGGRP
;
A
#
# COMPACT_ATOMS: atom_id res chain seq x y z
N TYR A 1 11.58 13.43 1.91
CA TYR A 1 10.51 12.47 1.59
C TYR A 1 11.04 11.19 0.92
N GLU A 2 12.17 11.25 0.26
CA GLU A 2 12.74 10.15 -0.55
C GLU A 2 13.01 8.85 0.24
N ALA A 3 13.18 8.96 1.56
CA ALA A 3 13.46 7.81 2.41
C ALA A 3 12.21 7.04 2.85
N GLU A 4 11.01 7.55 2.62
CA GLU A 4 9.75 6.94 3.08
C GLU A 4 9.47 5.58 2.45
N GLU A 5 9.85 5.41 1.20
CA GLU A 5 9.68 4.16 0.46
C GLU A 5 10.67 3.08 0.91
N ILE A 6 11.76 3.48 1.57
CA ILE A 6 12.79 2.56 2.08
C ILE A 6 12.40 2.03 3.45
N ALA A 7 11.96 2.93 4.36
CA ALA A 7 11.59 2.58 5.72
C ALA A 7 10.56 3.57 6.29
N ALA A 8 9.46 3.06 6.82
CA ALA A 8 8.34 3.86 7.34
C ALA A 8 8.76 4.85 8.45
N GLU A 9 9.80 4.52 9.24
CA GLU A 9 10.36 5.42 10.26
C GLU A 9 11.03 6.67 9.68
N HIS A 10 11.35 6.67 8.39
CA HIS A 10 11.92 7.84 7.70
C HIS A 10 10.87 8.71 7.02
N ASN A 11 9.59 8.32 7.05
CA ASN A 11 8.50 9.11 6.50
C ASN A 11 8.46 10.52 7.10
N GLY A 12 8.67 11.54 6.26
CA GLY A 12 8.74 12.95 6.68
C GLY A 12 7.40 13.46 7.18
N LEU A 13 6.29 13.10 6.52
CA LEU A 13 4.95 13.51 6.90
C LEU A 13 4.55 12.88 8.26
N GLY A 14 4.90 11.62 8.51
CA GLY A 14 4.68 10.98 9.80
C GLY A 14 5.39 11.70 10.95
N LYS A 15 6.63 12.21 10.71
CA LYS A 15 7.37 13.01 11.70
C LYS A 15 6.72 14.38 11.93
N ILE A 16 6.21 15.03 10.89
CA ILE A 16 5.48 16.31 10.99
C ILE A 16 4.18 16.07 11.76
N ALA A 17 3.42 15.03 11.43
CA ALA A 17 2.19 14.68 12.13
C ALA A 17 2.41 14.48 13.65
N ALA A 18 3.51 13.81 14.02
CA ALA A 18 3.84 13.57 15.42
C ALA A 18 4.31 14.83 16.16
N ALA A 19 5.07 15.71 15.50
CA ALA A 19 5.71 16.87 16.13
C ALA A 19 4.90 18.17 16.00
N ARG A 20 4.20 18.35 14.90
CA ARG A 20 3.52 19.59 14.50
C ARG A 20 2.26 19.28 13.67
N SER A 21 1.32 18.52 14.23
CA SER A 21 0.03 18.22 13.60
C SER A 21 -0.75 19.48 13.20
N ASP A 22 -0.52 20.60 13.91
CA ASP A 22 -1.10 21.90 13.59
C ASP A 22 -0.79 22.40 12.18
N LEU A 23 0.33 21.95 11.56
CA LEU A 23 0.70 22.30 10.18
C LEU A 23 -0.03 21.50 9.12
N LEU A 24 -0.72 20.42 9.51
CA LEU A 24 -1.40 19.51 8.59
C LEU A 24 -2.91 19.72 8.57
N HIS A 25 -3.44 20.72 9.30
CA HIS A 25 -4.86 21.02 9.29
C HIS A 25 -5.29 21.49 7.90
N ALA A 26 -6.21 20.75 7.29
CA ALA A 26 -6.76 21.03 5.97
C ALA A 26 -8.17 20.45 5.86
N ASP A 27 -9.00 21.03 5.02
CA ASP A 27 -10.35 20.54 4.70
C ASP A 27 -10.29 19.39 3.67
N LEU A 28 -9.24 19.36 2.85
CA LEU A 28 -8.90 18.32 1.88
C LEU A 28 -7.39 18.34 1.63
N ALA A 29 -6.77 17.16 1.57
CA ALA A 29 -5.41 16.98 1.11
C ALA A 29 -5.40 16.34 -0.28
N ILE A 30 -4.64 16.90 -1.20
CA ILE A 30 -4.41 16.34 -2.54
C ILE A 30 -2.94 15.98 -2.65
N LEU A 31 -2.64 14.70 -2.75
CA LEU A 31 -1.29 14.20 -2.93
C LEU A 31 -0.97 14.10 -4.42
N MET A 32 0.11 14.76 -4.82
CA MET A 32 0.55 14.87 -6.22
C MET A 32 1.31 13.62 -6.67
N GLU A 33 0.79 12.45 -6.32
CA GLU A 33 1.27 11.17 -6.81
C GLU A 33 1.06 11.04 -8.33
N PRO A 34 1.87 10.28 -9.07
CA PRO A 34 1.63 10.03 -10.48
C PRO A 34 0.33 9.22 -10.65
N THR A 35 -0.66 9.84 -11.28
CA THR A 35 -1.98 9.24 -11.55
C THR A 35 -2.46 9.48 -12.98
N ASP A 36 -1.61 10.04 -13.83
CA ASP A 36 -1.93 10.47 -15.19
C ASP A 36 -3.20 11.35 -15.29
N GLY A 37 -3.39 12.24 -14.30
CA GLY A 37 -4.54 13.14 -14.21
C GLY A 37 -5.86 12.47 -13.86
N VAL A 38 -5.85 11.24 -13.37
CA VAL A 38 -7.02 10.55 -12.81
C VAL A 38 -7.05 10.74 -11.30
N VAL A 39 -8.24 11.01 -10.74
CA VAL A 39 -8.41 11.03 -9.29
C VAL A 39 -8.38 9.59 -8.77
N GLU A 40 -7.45 9.28 -7.86
CA GLU A 40 -7.40 7.98 -7.19
C GLU A 40 -7.77 8.13 -5.71
N GLY A 41 -8.85 7.45 -5.30
CA GLY A 41 -9.38 7.49 -3.93
C GLY A 41 -8.75 6.44 -3.04
N GLY A 42 -8.40 6.86 -1.81
CA GLY A 42 -7.81 6.01 -0.78
C GLY A 42 -6.46 5.43 -1.16
N CYS A 43 -6.05 4.39 -0.44
CA CYS A 43 -4.92 3.53 -0.82
C CYS A 43 -5.01 2.18 -0.12
N GLN A 44 -4.37 1.16 -0.69
CA GLN A 44 -4.24 -0.14 -0.02
C GLN A 44 -3.27 -0.04 1.15
N GLY A 45 -3.55 -0.82 2.21
CA GLY A 45 -2.57 -1.08 3.25
C GLY A 45 -1.50 -2.06 2.77
N THR A 46 -0.39 -2.09 3.49
CA THR A 46 0.70 -3.02 3.21
C THR A 46 1.20 -3.68 4.48
N MET A 47 1.50 -4.97 4.40
CA MET A 47 2.15 -5.73 5.45
C MET A 47 3.28 -6.56 4.84
N ARG A 48 4.49 -6.43 5.38
CA ARG A 48 5.62 -7.31 5.07
C ARG A 48 5.96 -8.14 6.29
N PHE A 49 6.11 -9.43 6.09
CA PHE A 49 6.46 -10.35 7.15
C PHE A 49 7.31 -11.49 6.64
N THR A 50 8.03 -12.16 7.53
CA THR A 50 8.76 -13.38 7.21
C THR A 50 8.17 -14.56 7.95
N LEU A 51 8.24 -15.73 7.31
CA LEU A 51 7.97 -17.02 7.92
C LEU A 51 9.27 -17.82 7.99
N ASP A 52 9.56 -18.39 9.17
CA ASP A 52 10.71 -19.23 9.40
C ASP A 52 10.32 -20.70 9.32
N VAL A 53 11.04 -21.47 8.51
CA VAL A 53 10.82 -22.91 8.30
C VAL A 53 12.03 -23.69 8.77
N ALA A 54 11.85 -24.43 9.85
CA ALA A 54 12.89 -25.27 10.42
C ALA A 54 13.04 -26.61 9.68
N GLY A 55 14.28 -27.03 9.48
CA GLY A 55 14.67 -28.33 8.99
C GLY A 55 15.68 -29.00 9.92
N GLN A 56 16.44 -29.94 9.36
CA GLN A 56 17.55 -30.60 10.04
C GLN A 56 18.64 -30.93 9.03
N ALA A 57 19.86 -30.44 9.26
CA ALA A 57 20.99 -30.72 8.40
C ALA A 57 21.35 -32.21 8.33
N ALA A 58 21.72 -32.65 7.16
CA ALA A 58 22.32 -33.96 6.93
C ALA A 58 23.14 -33.91 5.64
N HIS A 59 24.07 -34.83 5.47
CA HIS A 59 24.74 -35.01 4.16
C HIS A 59 23.72 -35.49 3.13
N SER A 60 23.72 -34.91 1.93
CA SER A 60 22.74 -35.24 0.87
C SER A 60 22.74 -36.72 0.47
N ALA A 61 23.91 -37.40 0.56
CA ALA A 61 24.03 -38.86 0.37
C ALA A 61 23.32 -39.70 1.46
N ARG A 62 22.89 -39.06 2.56
CA ARG A 62 22.15 -39.68 3.68
C ARG A 62 20.93 -38.83 4.02
N SER A 63 20.19 -38.42 3.00
CA SER A 63 19.06 -37.47 3.12
C SER A 63 18.00 -37.91 4.13
N TRP A 64 17.80 -39.20 4.35
CA TRP A 64 16.88 -39.75 5.34
C TRP A 64 17.26 -39.47 6.82
N LYS A 65 18.46 -38.93 7.08
CA LYS A 65 18.91 -38.46 8.39
C LYS A 65 18.58 -37.00 8.66
N GLY A 66 18.16 -36.25 7.61
CA GLY A 66 17.81 -34.85 7.69
C GLY A 66 16.33 -34.58 7.49
N ARG A 67 15.98 -33.30 7.59
CA ARG A 67 14.64 -32.79 7.27
C ARG A 67 14.81 -31.50 6.46
N ASN A 68 14.44 -31.54 5.18
CA ASN A 68 14.72 -30.46 4.26
C ASN A 68 13.73 -29.29 4.44
N ALA A 69 14.23 -28.13 4.91
CA ALA A 69 13.44 -26.92 5.08
C ALA A 69 12.90 -26.37 3.75
N ILE A 70 13.64 -26.55 2.64
CA ILE A 70 13.18 -26.12 1.30
C ILE A 70 11.92 -26.89 0.90
N HIS A 71 11.91 -28.21 1.06
CA HIS A 71 10.72 -29.02 0.75
C HIS A 71 9.51 -28.68 1.66
N ARG A 72 9.77 -28.20 2.87
CA ARG A 72 8.74 -27.79 3.82
C ARG A 72 8.13 -26.42 3.54
N LEU A 73 8.65 -25.69 2.55
CA LEU A 73 8.00 -24.47 2.04
C LEU A 73 6.75 -24.79 1.19
N LEU A 74 6.60 -26.03 0.69
CA LEU A 74 5.53 -26.39 -0.23
C LEU A 74 4.14 -25.97 0.26
N PRO A 75 3.70 -26.18 1.49
CA PRO A 75 2.37 -25.73 1.94
C PRO A 75 2.23 -24.20 1.92
N ILE A 76 3.27 -23.43 2.26
CA ILE A 76 3.26 -21.96 2.19
C ILE A 76 3.10 -21.52 0.74
N LEU A 77 3.90 -22.08 -0.17
CA LEU A 77 3.83 -21.75 -1.60
C LEU A 77 2.47 -22.15 -2.21
N GLN A 78 1.85 -23.23 -1.72
CA GLN A 78 0.51 -23.62 -2.13
C GLN A 78 -0.53 -22.61 -1.69
N ILE A 79 -0.50 -22.14 -0.43
CA ILE A 79 -1.38 -21.08 0.08
C ILE A 79 -1.27 -19.82 -0.80
N LEU A 80 -0.04 -19.39 -1.12
CA LEU A 80 0.19 -18.22 -1.97
C LEU A 80 -0.32 -18.42 -3.40
N SER A 81 -0.13 -19.61 -3.97
CA SER A 81 -0.63 -19.96 -5.29
C SER A 81 -2.16 -19.99 -5.35
N ASP A 82 -2.78 -20.58 -4.33
CA ASP A 82 -4.24 -20.67 -4.24
C ASP A 82 -4.87 -19.29 -4.03
N TRP A 83 -4.22 -18.42 -3.24
CA TRP A 83 -4.66 -17.03 -3.08
C TRP A 83 -4.80 -16.30 -4.43
N GLN A 84 -3.84 -16.49 -5.32
CA GLN A 84 -3.86 -15.84 -6.65
C GLN A 84 -4.97 -16.35 -7.57
N GLN A 85 -5.52 -17.54 -7.32
CA GLN A 85 -6.60 -18.14 -8.13
C GLN A 85 -7.99 -17.63 -7.73
N HIS A 86 -8.14 -17.03 -6.56
CA HIS A 86 -9.39 -16.41 -6.13
C HIS A 86 -9.54 -15.00 -6.71
N ASP A 87 -10.76 -14.51 -6.82
CA ASP A 87 -10.98 -13.10 -7.17
C ASP A 87 -10.62 -12.22 -5.95
N PRO A 88 -9.46 -11.54 -5.96
CA PRO A 88 -9.01 -10.77 -4.82
C PRO A 88 -9.61 -9.36 -4.78
N HIS A 89 -10.70 -9.13 -5.53
CA HIS A 89 -11.31 -7.81 -5.61
C HIS A 89 -12.25 -7.54 -4.44
N VAL A 90 -12.10 -6.35 -3.88
CA VAL A 90 -12.93 -5.83 -2.77
C VAL A 90 -13.53 -4.50 -3.19
N LEU A 91 -14.86 -4.37 -3.11
CA LEU A 91 -15.56 -3.13 -3.40
C LEU A 91 -15.62 -2.27 -2.12
N VAL A 92 -15.06 -1.06 -2.18
CA VAL A 92 -15.09 -0.09 -1.09
C VAL A 92 -15.52 1.27 -1.63
N GLU A 93 -16.65 1.79 -1.15
CA GLU A 93 -17.18 3.11 -1.56
C GLU A 93 -17.24 3.29 -3.08
N GLY A 94 -17.66 2.25 -3.81
CA GLY A 94 -17.76 2.27 -5.27
C GLY A 94 -16.47 2.01 -6.03
N LEU A 95 -15.31 1.97 -5.39
CA LEU A 95 -14.03 1.63 -6.00
C LEU A 95 -13.66 0.17 -5.78
N ARG A 96 -13.13 -0.46 -6.84
CA ARG A 96 -12.79 -1.88 -6.84
C ARG A 96 -11.29 -2.08 -6.62
N PHE A 97 -10.89 -2.31 -5.37
CA PHE A 97 -9.53 -2.63 -4.99
C PHE A 97 -9.19 -4.08 -5.32
N ARG A 98 -7.90 -4.34 -5.55
CA ARG A 98 -7.41 -5.70 -5.80
C ARG A 98 -6.31 -6.02 -4.79
N GLU A 99 -6.59 -6.98 -3.90
CA GLU A 99 -5.62 -7.45 -2.92
C GLU A 99 -4.52 -8.30 -3.56
N GLY A 100 -3.36 -8.37 -2.91
CA GLY A 100 -2.25 -9.18 -3.37
C GLY A 100 -1.49 -9.82 -2.21
N LEU A 101 -1.21 -11.10 -2.30
CA LEU A 101 -0.40 -11.84 -1.34
C LEU A 101 0.71 -12.58 -2.10
N ASN A 102 1.97 -12.12 -1.94
CA ASN A 102 3.07 -12.59 -2.75
C ASN A 102 4.34 -12.82 -1.94
N ALA A 103 5.05 -13.92 -2.25
CA ALA A 103 6.43 -14.07 -1.81
C ALA A 103 7.33 -13.09 -2.59
N THR A 104 8.13 -12.31 -1.85
CA THR A 104 9.04 -11.30 -2.43
C THR A 104 10.50 -11.66 -2.28
N MET A 105 10.85 -12.48 -1.26
CA MET A 105 12.22 -12.96 -1.05
C MET A 105 12.20 -14.36 -0.46
N LEU A 106 13.23 -15.15 -0.79
CA LEU A 106 13.46 -16.48 -0.24
C LEU A 106 14.94 -16.69 0.02
N GLN A 107 15.27 -17.13 1.24
CA GLN A 107 16.62 -17.54 1.63
C GLN A 107 16.57 -18.95 2.17
N ALA A 108 17.38 -19.86 1.60
CA ALA A 108 17.41 -21.26 2.03
C ALA A 108 18.72 -21.95 1.63
N GLY A 109 19.07 -23.00 2.39
CA GLY A 109 20.27 -23.82 2.11
C GLY A 109 21.56 -23.20 2.65
N VAL A 110 22.59 -24.03 2.75
CA VAL A 110 23.93 -23.64 3.27
C VAL A 110 25.06 -24.15 2.38
N ALA A 111 24.90 -25.31 1.72
CA ALA A 111 25.86 -25.89 0.78
C ALA A 111 25.17 -26.92 -0.13
N GLY A 112 25.74 -27.16 -1.32
CA GLY A 112 25.13 -28.02 -2.35
C GLY A 112 25.03 -29.52 -1.98
N ASN A 113 25.75 -29.97 -0.95
CA ASN A 113 25.71 -31.34 -0.45
C ASN A 113 25.11 -31.48 0.95
N VAL A 114 24.41 -30.43 1.45
CA VAL A 114 23.77 -30.41 2.77
C VAL A 114 22.27 -30.24 2.61
N ILE A 115 21.49 -31.10 3.28
CA ILE A 115 20.04 -30.94 3.44
C ILE A 115 19.80 -29.62 4.17
N ALA A 116 18.98 -28.73 3.61
CA ALA A 116 18.74 -27.40 4.12
C ALA A 116 18.17 -27.44 5.57
N PRO A 117 18.90 -26.89 6.56
CA PRO A 117 18.46 -26.89 7.96
C PRO A 117 17.44 -25.80 8.27
N SER A 118 17.33 -24.79 7.40
CA SER A 118 16.39 -23.67 7.56
C SER A 118 16.02 -23.08 6.20
N ALA A 119 14.86 -22.45 6.15
CA ALA A 119 14.45 -21.56 5.09
C ALA A 119 13.69 -20.39 5.72
N LYS A 120 13.79 -19.22 5.08
CA LYS A 120 13.04 -17.99 5.44
C LYS A 120 12.43 -17.41 4.18
N ILE A 121 11.12 -17.24 4.18
CA ILE A 121 10.38 -16.61 3.08
C ILE A 121 9.80 -15.29 3.55
N GLN A 122 10.00 -14.23 2.76
CA GLN A 122 9.35 -12.94 2.98
C GLN A 122 8.14 -12.83 2.08
N ILE A 123 7.04 -12.38 2.68
CA ILE A 123 5.75 -12.22 2.03
C ILE A 123 5.32 -10.77 2.16
N ASN A 124 4.77 -10.21 1.07
CA ASN A 124 4.08 -8.93 1.07
C ASN A 124 2.58 -9.17 0.87
N TYR A 125 1.77 -8.61 1.76
CA TYR A 125 0.31 -8.54 1.67
C TYR A 125 -0.11 -7.11 1.39
N ARG A 126 -0.81 -6.89 0.28
CA ARG A 126 -1.51 -5.67 -0.07
C ARG A 126 -2.99 -5.88 0.17
N PHE A 127 -3.58 -5.12 1.07
CA PHE A 127 -4.96 -5.32 1.50
C PHE A 127 -5.83 -4.08 1.26
N ALA A 128 -7.10 -4.34 0.95
CA ALA A 128 -8.06 -3.29 0.65
C ALA A 128 -8.46 -2.51 1.92
N PRO A 129 -8.96 -1.26 1.76
CA PRO A 129 -9.34 -0.40 2.88
C PRO A 129 -10.72 -0.73 3.49
N ASP A 130 -11.21 -1.96 3.33
CA ASP A 130 -12.37 -2.51 4.02
C ASP A 130 -12.04 -3.03 5.43
N LYS A 131 -10.74 -3.18 5.73
CA LYS A 131 -10.21 -3.69 7.00
C LYS A 131 -9.09 -2.79 7.55
N THR A 132 -8.91 -2.83 8.85
CA THR A 132 -7.81 -2.14 9.52
C THR A 132 -6.50 -2.93 9.41
N ALA A 133 -5.36 -2.28 9.67
CA ALA A 133 -4.06 -2.93 9.74
C ALA A 133 -4.04 -4.08 10.78
N ALA A 134 -4.70 -3.89 11.92
CA ALA A 134 -4.82 -4.93 12.95
C ALA A 134 -5.60 -6.16 12.45
N GLN A 135 -6.71 -5.95 11.75
CA GLN A 135 -7.49 -7.05 11.16
C GLN A 135 -6.72 -7.79 10.06
N ALA A 136 -6.00 -7.04 9.21
CA ALA A 136 -5.14 -7.62 8.18
C ALA A 136 -4.03 -8.48 8.80
N ARG A 137 -3.40 -8.00 9.88
CA ARG A 137 -2.40 -8.74 10.63
C ARG A 137 -2.97 -10.03 11.22
N THR A 138 -4.10 -9.96 11.91
CA THR A 138 -4.76 -11.14 12.51
C THR A 138 -5.08 -12.18 11.43
N ALA A 139 -5.62 -11.76 10.28
CA ALA A 139 -5.92 -12.68 9.19
C ALA A 139 -4.67 -13.42 8.66
N MET A 140 -3.51 -12.74 8.59
CA MET A 140 -2.26 -13.38 8.17
C MET A 140 -1.67 -14.28 9.25
N GLU A 141 -1.77 -13.90 10.53
CA GLU A 141 -1.37 -14.73 11.66
C GLU A 141 -2.20 -16.03 11.73
N GLU A 142 -3.49 -15.97 11.42
CA GLU A 142 -4.37 -17.15 11.33
C GLU A 142 -4.05 -18.00 10.10
N LEU A 143 -3.87 -17.38 8.94
CA LEU A 143 -3.57 -18.09 7.68
C LEU A 143 -2.26 -18.86 7.74
N PHE A 144 -1.27 -18.34 8.44
CA PHE A 144 0.07 -18.91 8.57
C PHE A 144 0.38 -19.38 10.00
N ALA A 145 -0.62 -19.78 10.79
CA ALA A 145 -0.48 -20.14 12.21
C ALA A 145 0.52 -21.28 12.48
N ASP A 146 0.77 -22.14 11.49
CA ASP A 146 1.71 -23.27 11.63
C ASP A 146 3.20 -22.86 11.55
N TRP A 147 3.49 -21.57 11.25
CA TRP A 147 4.86 -21.08 11.06
C TRP A 147 5.14 -19.87 11.94
N PRO A 148 6.34 -19.79 12.55
CA PRO A 148 6.78 -18.57 13.23
C PRO A 148 6.79 -17.38 12.25
N MET A 149 6.01 -16.34 12.56
CA MET A 149 5.90 -15.12 11.77
C MET A 149 6.63 -13.99 12.47
N THR A 150 7.37 -13.19 11.68
CA THR A 150 7.93 -11.91 12.13
C THR A 150 7.44 -10.81 11.21
N VAL A 151 6.66 -9.87 11.73
CA VAL A 151 6.22 -8.68 10.99
C VAL A 151 7.39 -7.71 10.85
N LEU A 152 7.68 -7.28 9.63
CA LEU A 152 8.75 -6.35 9.29
C LEU A 152 8.22 -4.92 9.12
N ASP A 153 7.02 -4.81 8.55
CA ASP A 153 6.36 -3.53 8.25
C ASP A 153 4.85 -3.73 8.18
N LEU A 154 4.10 -2.74 8.66
CA LEU A 154 2.64 -2.73 8.62
C LEU A 154 2.14 -1.31 8.56
N SER A 155 1.49 -0.94 7.45
CA SER A 155 0.95 0.39 7.22
C SER A 155 -0.55 0.34 6.96
N SER A 156 -1.28 1.24 7.60
CA SER A 156 -2.74 1.35 7.48
C SER A 156 -3.15 1.69 6.05
N PRO A 157 -4.31 1.21 5.59
CA PRO A 157 -4.93 1.67 4.36
C PRO A 157 -5.66 2.98 4.59
N ALA A 158 -6.11 3.63 3.51
CA ALA A 158 -7.08 4.72 3.57
C ALA A 158 -8.31 4.40 2.75
N ARG A 159 -9.50 4.67 3.29
CA ARG A 159 -10.77 4.59 2.55
C ARG A 159 -10.81 5.69 1.48
N PRO A 160 -11.54 5.48 0.37
CA PRO A 160 -11.63 6.47 -0.72
C PRO A 160 -12.04 7.88 -0.29
N GLY A 161 -13.07 8.01 0.54
CA GLY A 161 -13.55 9.31 1.04
C GLY A 161 -13.99 10.29 -0.04
N LEU A 162 -14.34 9.80 -1.24
CA LEU A 162 -14.73 10.63 -2.37
C LEU A 162 -16.15 11.20 -2.26
N ASP A 163 -16.91 10.77 -1.27
CA ASP A 163 -18.23 11.28 -0.90
C ASP A 163 -18.16 12.57 -0.04
N GLN A 164 -16.98 12.93 0.45
CA GLN A 164 -16.78 14.18 1.18
C GLN A 164 -16.99 15.38 0.24
N PRO A 165 -17.62 16.49 0.72
CA PRO A 165 -18.05 17.58 -0.17
C PRO A 165 -16.96 18.14 -1.08
N LEU A 166 -15.78 18.46 -0.52
CA LEU A 166 -14.65 18.98 -1.33
C LEU A 166 -14.07 17.94 -2.27
N ALA A 167 -14.00 16.66 -1.85
CA ALA A 167 -13.54 15.58 -2.73
C ALA A 167 -14.52 15.36 -3.90
N THR A 168 -15.83 15.38 -3.62
CA THR A 168 -16.88 15.29 -4.67
C THR A 168 -16.78 16.44 -5.64
N SER A 169 -16.62 17.68 -5.15
CA SER A 169 -16.45 18.88 -5.99
C SER A 169 -15.19 18.77 -6.86
N PHE A 170 -14.07 18.29 -6.30
CA PHE A 170 -12.83 18.09 -7.04
C PHE A 170 -12.98 17.04 -8.14
N VAL A 171 -13.56 15.88 -7.83
CA VAL A 171 -13.84 14.82 -8.82
C VAL A 171 -14.70 15.35 -9.97
N ALA A 172 -15.72 16.14 -9.66
CA ALA A 172 -16.58 16.77 -10.69
C ALA A 172 -15.81 17.76 -11.57
N ALA A 173 -14.92 18.57 -10.98
CA ALA A 173 -14.10 19.53 -11.70
C ALA A 173 -13.07 18.87 -12.64
N VAL A 174 -12.44 17.78 -12.19
CA VAL A 174 -11.51 16.98 -13.02
C VAL A 174 -12.24 16.26 -14.15
N GLY A 175 -13.49 15.79 -13.89
CA GLY A 175 -14.36 15.18 -14.89
C GLY A 175 -13.95 13.78 -15.34
N SER A 176 -12.91 13.18 -14.75
CA SER A 176 -12.53 11.78 -14.98
C SER A 176 -13.23 10.85 -14.00
N GLN A 177 -13.45 9.59 -14.40
CA GLN A 177 -13.96 8.58 -13.47
C GLN A 177 -12.88 8.22 -12.46
N PRO A 178 -13.14 8.33 -11.13
CA PRO A 178 -12.16 7.99 -10.12
C PRO A 178 -11.79 6.52 -10.12
N GLY A 179 -10.54 6.22 -9.79
CA GLY A 179 -10.00 4.88 -9.61
C GLY A 179 -9.53 4.60 -8.17
N PRO A 180 -9.24 3.34 -7.83
CA PRO A 180 -8.63 2.98 -6.57
C PRO A 180 -7.10 3.17 -6.64
N LYS A 181 -6.45 3.67 -5.58
CA LYS A 181 -4.99 3.63 -5.44
C LYS A 181 -4.55 2.25 -4.95
N TYR A 182 -3.81 1.52 -5.79
CA TYR A 182 -3.28 0.20 -5.43
C TYR A 182 -2.00 0.27 -4.58
N GLY A 183 -1.17 1.29 -4.79
CA GLY A 183 -0.01 1.58 -3.95
C GLY A 183 -0.42 2.15 -2.59
N TRP A 184 0.43 1.99 -1.58
CA TRP A 184 0.33 2.76 -0.36
C TRP A 184 0.84 4.18 -0.61
N THR A 185 0.15 5.18 -0.08
CA THR A 185 0.57 6.59 -0.16
C THR A 185 0.24 7.31 1.15
N ASP A 186 0.76 8.50 1.32
CA ASP A 186 0.55 9.33 2.50
C ASP A 186 -0.92 9.82 2.69
N VAL A 187 -1.84 9.51 1.76
CA VAL A 187 -3.28 9.69 2.04
C VAL A 187 -3.69 8.89 3.29
N ALA A 188 -3.01 7.78 3.60
CA ALA A 188 -3.24 7.03 4.83
C ALA A 188 -2.94 7.85 6.08
N ARG A 189 -1.91 8.69 6.05
CA ARG A 189 -1.55 9.58 7.16
C ARG A 189 -2.59 10.66 7.40
N PHE A 190 -3.08 11.29 6.32
CA PHE A 190 -4.16 12.25 6.43
C PHE A 190 -5.46 11.61 6.92
N SER A 191 -5.77 10.40 6.44
CA SER A 191 -6.91 9.62 6.92
C SER A 191 -6.83 9.32 8.43
N GLU A 192 -5.63 8.95 8.94
CA GLU A 192 -5.39 8.75 10.38
C GLU A 192 -5.62 10.03 11.20
N LEU A 193 -5.40 11.21 10.61
CA LEU A 193 -5.67 12.52 11.20
C LEU A 193 -7.14 12.97 11.05
N GLY A 194 -7.98 12.17 10.38
CA GLY A 194 -9.37 12.52 10.10
C GLY A 194 -9.54 13.55 8.98
N ILE A 195 -8.51 13.79 8.17
CA ILE A 195 -8.51 14.73 7.05
C ILE A 195 -8.80 13.96 5.77
N PRO A 196 -9.84 14.32 5.00
CA PRO A 196 -10.09 13.75 3.69
C PRO A 196 -8.87 13.92 2.78
N ALA A 197 -8.50 12.87 2.05
CA ALA A 197 -7.33 12.92 1.19
C ALA A 197 -7.52 12.06 -0.07
N LEU A 198 -6.96 12.51 -1.19
CA LEU A 198 -6.97 11.80 -2.46
C LEU A 198 -5.63 11.97 -3.19
N ASN A 199 -5.38 11.10 -4.16
CA ASN A 199 -4.21 11.21 -5.03
C ASN A 199 -4.66 11.79 -6.38
N PHE A 200 -3.92 12.78 -6.87
CA PHE A 200 -4.11 13.38 -8.18
C PHE A 200 -2.84 14.10 -8.58
N GLY A 201 -2.21 13.69 -9.66
CA GLY A 201 -1.00 14.34 -10.12
C GLY A 201 -0.62 13.97 -11.56
N PRO A 202 0.41 14.62 -12.07
CA PRO A 202 0.93 14.38 -13.41
C PRO A 202 1.76 13.09 -13.45
N GLY A 203 2.00 12.56 -14.63
CA GLY A 203 2.83 11.39 -14.86
C GLY A 203 2.07 10.08 -14.77
N ASP A 204 2.48 9.15 -15.60
CA ASP A 204 1.92 7.80 -15.67
C ASP A 204 2.52 6.92 -14.57
N PRO A 205 1.71 6.35 -13.65
CA PRO A 205 2.20 5.52 -12.55
C PRO A 205 2.92 4.25 -13.02
N MET A 206 2.77 3.85 -14.29
CA MET A 206 3.46 2.70 -14.86
C MET A 206 4.97 2.90 -15.04
N TYR A 207 5.44 4.16 -14.98
CA TYR A 207 6.87 4.49 -15.03
C TYR A 207 7.51 4.62 -13.64
N ALA A 208 6.73 4.64 -12.57
CA ALA A 208 7.25 4.77 -11.21
C ALA A 208 8.28 3.68 -10.88
N HIS A 209 9.40 4.08 -10.26
CA HIS A 209 10.52 3.22 -9.84
C HIS A 209 11.28 2.52 -10.98
N LYS A 210 11.18 3.01 -12.21
CA LYS A 210 11.94 2.52 -13.36
C LYS A 210 13.08 3.46 -13.71
N ASP A 211 14.15 2.91 -14.34
CA ASP A 211 15.29 3.70 -14.77
C ASP A 211 14.93 4.75 -15.85
N ASP A 212 13.83 4.54 -16.55
CA ASP A 212 13.25 5.43 -17.56
C ASP A 212 12.05 6.24 -17.06
N GLU A 213 11.90 6.38 -15.75
CA GLU A 213 10.83 7.17 -15.12
C GLU A 213 10.81 8.60 -15.71
N CYS A 214 9.66 8.99 -16.19
CA CYS A 214 9.48 10.28 -16.86
C CYS A 214 8.06 10.81 -16.69
N CYS A 215 7.92 12.13 -16.90
CA CYS A 215 6.64 12.81 -16.90
C CYS A 215 6.53 13.68 -18.15
N ARG A 216 5.40 13.64 -18.85
CA ARG A 216 5.11 14.54 -19.96
C ARG A 216 4.98 15.98 -19.42
N LEU A 217 5.63 16.95 -20.04
CA LEU A 217 5.50 18.37 -19.63
C LEU A 217 4.05 18.85 -19.69
N ALA A 218 3.31 18.43 -20.72
CA ALA A 218 1.90 18.78 -20.86
C ALA A 218 1.03 18.32 -19.67
N SER A 219 1.35 17.16 -19.06
CA SER A 219 0.59 16.67 -17.91
C SER A 219 0.78 17.54 -16.65
N LEU A 220 1.91 18.24 -16.53
CA LEU A 220 2.10 19.25 -15.47
C LEU A 220 1.14 20.43 -15.65
N ASP A 221 1.04 20.95 -16.89
CA ASP A 221 0.14 22.07 -17.22
C ASP A 221 -1.33 21.65 -17.07
N GLU A 222 -1.69 20.44 -17.51
CA GLU A 222 -3.04 19.87 -17.39
C GLU A 222 -3.44 19.72 -15.91
N THR A 223 -2.55 19.19 -15.08
CA THR A 223 -2.78 19.05 -13.63
C THR A 223 -2.93 20.39 -12.94
N LEU A 224 -2.05 21.35 -13.25
CA LEU A 224 -2.12 22.71 -12.72
C LEU A 224 -3.43 23.38 -13.12
N ALA A 225 -3.83 23.29 -14.39
CA ALA A 225 -5.07 23.87 -14.88
C ALA A 225 -6.30 23.29 -14.17
N ALA A 226 -6.33 21.98 -13.92
CA ALA A 226 -7.42 21.34 -13.19
C ALA A 226 -7.53 21.86 -11.74
N LEU A 227 -6.39 21.96 -11.04
CA LEU A 227 -6.33 22.49 -9.67
C LEU A 227 -6.77 23.96 -9.61
N VAL A 228 -6.26 24.81 -10.49
CA VAL A 228 -6.62 26.23 -10.53
C VAL A 228 -8.10 26.40 -10.85
N THR A 229 -8.60 25.69 -11.87
CA THR A 229 -10.02 25.75 -12.25
C THR A 229 -10.94 25.35 -11.12
N TRP A 230 -10.55 24.35 -10.33
CA TRP A 230 -11.33 23.94 -9.17
C TRP A 230 -11.27 24.96 -8.03
N LEU A 231 -10.08 25.48 -7.70
CA LEU A 231 -9.88 26.46 -6.63
C LEU A 231 -10.57 27.80 -6.90
N ASP A 232 -10.76 28.16 -8.17
CA ASP A 232 -11.45 29.40 -8.57
C ASP A 232 -12.99 29.29 -8.49
N GLN A 233 -13.55 28.13 -8.11
CA GLN A 233 -15.00 27.96 -7.96
C GLN A 233 -15.50 28.59 -6.65
N ASP A 234 -16.54 29.42 -6.71
CA ASP A 234 -17.13 30.11 -5.54
C ASP A 234 -17.66 29.13 -4.47
N ASP A 235 -18.14 27.96 -4.86
CA ASP A 235 -18.63 26.93 -3.98
C ASP A 235 -17.51 26.21 -3.21
N VAL A 236 -16.33 26.04 -3.79
CA VAL A 236 -15.16 25.50 -3.10
C VAL A 236 -14.76 26.38 -1.92
N ILE A 237 -14.75 27.72 -2.13
CA ILE A 237 -14.45 28.68 -1.08
C ILE A 237 -15.47 28.61 0.05
N LYS A 238 -16.75 28.43 -0.27
CA LYS A 238 -17.83 28.29 0.72
C LYS A 238 -17.72 26.98 1.50
N LEU A 239 -17.50 25.85 0.81
CA LEU A 239 -17.34 24.53 1.43
C LEU A 239 -16.15 24.49 2.39
N ALA A 240 -15.03 25.11 2.03
CA ALA A 240 -13.86 25.22 2.91
C ALA A 240 -14.13 26.11 4.14
N GLY A 241 -15.04 27.07 4.05
CA GLY A 241 -15.40 27.95 5.17
C GLY A 241 -16.44 27.35 6.14
N GLU A 242 -17.21 26.37 5.71
CA GLU A 242 -18.24 25.70 6.54
C GLU A 242 -17.68 24.57 7.41
N GLY A 243 -16.51 24.03 7.08
CA GLY A 243 -15.75 23.04 7.88
C GLY A 243 -15.13 23.66 9.12
N GLY A 244 -15.94 24.33 9.95
CA GLY A 244 -15.62 25.16 11.10
C GLY A 244 -14.25 24.94 11.70
N ARG A 245 -13.42 26.01 11.65
CA ARG A 245 -12.20 26.08 12.48
C ARG A 245 -12.60 25.90 13.94
N PRO A 246 -11.96 24.98 14.69
CA PRO A 246 -12.15 24.87 16.12
C PRO A 246 -11.73 26.14 16.87
#